data_8bcac168b36ab50fdea1337a2753f4da
#
_entry.id   8bcac168b36ab50fdea1337a2753f4da
#
_cell.length_a   1.000
_cell.length_b   1.000
_cell.length_c   1.000
_cell.angle_alpha   90.00
_cell.angle_beta   90.00
_cell.angle_gamma   90.00
#
_symmetry.space_group_name_H-M   'P 1'
#
loop_
_entity.id
_entity.type
_entity.pdbx_description
1 polymer ?
#
loop_
_entity_poly.entity_id
_entity_poly.type
_entity_poly.pdbx_seq_one_letter_code
_entity_poly.pdbx_strand_id
1 'polypeptide(L)'
;MTRTEPIVSVRPAARLDMTQEFDHIVVGGGSAGAVLAGRLSEDLATTVLLLEAGPRDRSPWIHLPIGYGKTMWSDALNWRYSTEPEPAMNGRRIYWPRGKTLGGSSSINGLIYIRGQREDYDRWAGLGNRGWSFDDVLPYFRRSEGNARGSSEFHGGDGPLKVSDIDATNPLIEAFVEGAREVGIPTTDDFNGAVQEGAGYYQLTTHRGLRVSTAVAYLRPARGRPNLRIETGAFASSLVMDGRRVVGVRWRQDGMEREARARGEVLLAAGALQSPQLLQLSGIGPAPLLQEHGIPVVHASPGVGENLQDHLQIRLIFESTRPTTNDQLNSWVGQVGIGLQWLFARSGPLAVGINQGGCFLRALPDESTTPDIQFHVATLSADMAGGKVHPFSGFTMSTCQLRPESRGHVRIRSTDPFEPPAMVANYLATDLDRRATVAGVKATRAICASSAMRPIVKREVKPGPDARSDDELLAFCRENGATIFHPSGTCKMGVADDPTAVLDERLRVRGVEGLRVVDCSAMPTLVSGNTNAPAVMMAEKAVDMIREDARRRA
;
A
#
# COMPACT_ATOMS: atom_id res chain seq x y z
N MET A 1 3.99 54.30 -42.53
CA MET A 1 2.88 53.53 -41.91
C MET A 1 3.47 52.55 -40.92
N THR A 2 3.60 52.98 -39.70
CA THR A 2 4.14 52.21 -38.59
C THR A 2 2.99 51.43 -37.95
N ARG A 3 3.08 50.10 -37.96
CA ARG A 3 2.14 49.20 -37.24
C ARG A 3 2.51 49.19 -35.77
N THR A 4 1.62 49.67 -34.94
CA THR A 4 1.66 49.50 -33.48
C THR A 4 1.12 48.11 -33.13
N GLU A 5 1.93 47.28 -32.47
CA GLU A 5 1.49 46.01 -31.88
C GLU A 5 0.62 46.24 -30.64
N PRO A 6 -0.39 45.41 -30.38
CA PRO A 6 -1.25 45.58 -29.21
C PRO A 6 -0.54 45.10 -27.94
N ILE A 7 -0.56 45.95 -26.92
CA ILE A 7 -0.09 45.65 -25.55
C ILE A 7 -0.98 44.54 -24.98
N VAL A 8 -0.39 43.37 -24.74
CA VAL A 8 -1.03 42.27 -24.02
C VAL A 8 -1.18 42.68 -22.55
N SER A 9 -2.40 42.97 -22.14
CA SER A 9 -2.71 43.25 -20.73
C SER A 9 -2.51 41.97 -19.90
N VAL A 10 -1.50 41.95 -19.05
CA VAL A 10 -1.33 40.96 -18.00
C VAL A 10 -2.48 41.11 -17.01
N ARG A 11 -3.40 40.16 -16.97
CA ARG A 11 -4.44 40.12 -15.94
C ARG A 11 -3.76 40.02 -14.56
N PRO A 12 -4.18 40.83 -13.56
CA PRO A 12 -3.66 40.71 -12.21
C PRO A 12 -3.98 39.33 -11.66
N ALA A 13 -3.02 38.75 -10.97
CA ALA A 13 -3.17 37.46 -10.27
C ALA A 13 -4.45 37.49 -9.41
N ALA A 14 -5.29 36.49 -9.56
CA ALA A 14 -6.53 36.35 -8.80
C ALA A 14 -6.21 36.45 -7.29
N ARG A 15 -6.97 37.30 -6.57
CA ARG A 15 -6.89 37.45 -5.12
C ARG A 15 -6.93 36.07 -4.47
N LEU A 16 -5.92 35.76 -3.65
CA LEU A 16 -5.91 34.66 -2.71
C LEU A 16 -7.22 34.73 -1.90
N ASP A 17 -8.02 33.65 -1.98
CA ASP A 17 -9.21 33.49 -1.15
C ASP A 17 -8.75 33.53 0.31
N MET A 18 -9.53 34.15 1.21
CA MET A 18 -9.13 34.38 2.60
C MET A 18 -8.57 33.08 3.19
N THR A 19 -7.35 33.12 3.71
CA THR A 19 -6.61 31.99 4.26
C THR A 19 -7.45 31.31 5.35
N GLN A 20 -7.94 30.12 5.07
CA GLN A 20 -8.77 29.36 6.03
C GLN A 20 -7.87 28.67 7.05
N GLU A 21 -8.32 28.66 8.30
CA GLU A 21 -7.59 28.05 9.40
C GLU A 21 -8.30 26.80 9.92
N PHE A 22 -7.51 25.75 10.20
CA PHE A 22 -7.96 24.49 10.78
C PHE A 22 -7.03 24.09 11.94
N ASP A 23 -7.49 23.22 12.83
CA ASP A 23 -6.61 22.66 13.85
C ASP A 23 -5.62 21.68 13.21
N HIS A 24 -6.11 20.83 12.29
CA HIS A 24 -5.26 19.91 11.55
C HIS A 24 -5.55 19.95 10.06
N ILE A 25 -4.48 19.85 9.26
CA ILE A 25 -4.56 19.64 7.81
C ILE A 25 -3.95 18.27 7.50
N VAL A 26 -4.76 17.38 6.94
CA VAL A 26 -4.34 16.03 6.50
C VAL A 26 -4.09 16.08 4.99
N VAL A 27 -2.88 15.75 4.56
CA VAL A 27 -2.50 15.70 3.15
C VAL A 27 -2.47 14.25 2.66
N GLY A 28 -3.40 13.91 1.76
CA GLY A 28 -3.64 12.57 1.23
C GLY A 28 -4.81 11.88 1.92
N GLY A 29 -5.89 11.63 1.18
CA GLY A 29 -7.11 10.91 1.62
C GLY A 29 -6.99 9.39 1.49
N GLY A 30 -5.75 8.83 1.58
CA GLY A 30 -5.44 7.41 1.46
C GLY A 30 -5.75 6.58 2.70
N SER A 31 -5.09 5.41 2.82
CA SER A 31 -5.30 4.45 3.91
C SER A 31 -5.16 5.09 5.28
N ALA A 32 -4.09 5.83 5.53
CA ALA A 32 -3.84 6.49 6.80
C ALA A 32 -4.61 7.81 6.95
N GLY A 33 -4.62 8.66 5.91
CA GLY A 33 -5.25 9.98 6.00
C GLY A 33 -6.76 9.93 6.22
N ALA A 34 -7.44 8.94 5.66
CA ALA A 34 -8.87 8.71 5.93
C ALA A 34 -9.13 8.38 7.40
N VAL A 35 -8.25 7.60 8.04
CA VAL A 35 -8.31 7.30 9.48
C VAL A 35 -8.08 8.58 10.29
N LEU A 36 -6.99 9.31 10.01
CA LEU A 36 -6.67 10.56 10.71
C LEU A 36 -7.84 11.54 10.67
N ALA A 37 -8.35 11.85 9.47
CA ALA A 37 -9.45 12.77 9.29
C ALA A 37 -10.75 12.27 9.97
N GLY A 38 -11.06 10.98 9.81
CA GLY A 38 -12.23 10.36 10.43
C GLY A 38 -12.18 10.39 11.95
N ARG A 39 -11.03 10.05 12.56
CA ARG A 39 -10.87 9.99 14.02
C ARG A 39 -10.71 11.35 14.66
N LEU A 40 -9.89 12.24 14.09
CA LEU A 40 -9.68 13.58 14.68
C LEU A 40 -10.98 14.40 14.70
N SER A 41 -11.81 14.27 13.66
CA SER A 41 -13.10 14.96 13.57
C SER A 41 -14.21 14.37 14.47
N GLU A 42 -13.96 13.30 15.24
CA GLU A 42 -14.90 12.81 16.26
C GLU A 42 -15.13 13.84 17.36
N ASP A 43 -14.10 14.58 17.72
CA ASP A 43 -14.19 15.75 18.58
C ASP A 43 -14.67 16.95 17.74
N LEU A 44 -15.89 17.40 17.99
CA LEU A 44 -16.50 18.53 17.26
C LEU A 44 -15.80 19.87 17.48
N ALA A 45 -14.98 20.00 18.53
CA ALA A 45 -14.16 21.17 18.78
C ALA A 45 -12.89 21.21 17.89
N THR A 46 -12.50 20.07 17.31
CA THR A 46 -11.31 19.93 16.45
C THR A 46 -11.70 20.05 14.99
N THR A 47 -11.24 21.11 14.31
CA THR A 47 -11.49 21.32 12.88
C THR A 47 -10.42 20.64 12.03
N VAL A 48 -10.84 19.89 11.00
CA VAL A 48 -9.95 19.10 10.14
C VAL A 48 -10.20 19.40 8.67
N LEU A 49 -9.13 19.74 7.93
CA LEU A 49 -9.12 19.79 6.47
C LEU A 49 -8.43 18.55 5.93
N LEU A 50 -9.10 17.78 5.08
CA LEU A 50 -8.50 16.66 4.32
C LEU A 50 -8.35 17.06 2.85
N LEU A 51 -7.11 17.00 2.33
CA LEU A 51 -6.77 17.26 0.92
C LEU A 51 -6.51 15.92 0.22
N GLU A 52 -7.24 15.63 -0.85
CA GLU A 52 -7.03 14.47 -1.72
C GLU A 52 -6.86 14.92 -3.17
N ALA A 53 -5.78 14.50 -3.81
CA ALA A 53 -5.47 14.88 -5.20
C ALA A 53 -6.43 14.27 -6.22
N GLY A 54 -6.95 13.09 -5.93
CA GLY A 54 -7.88 12.37 -6.79
C GLY A 54 -9.34 12.75 -6.56
N PRO A 55 -10.25 12.15 -7.37
CA PRO A 55 -11.69 12.35 -7.22
C PRO A 55 -12.27 11.59 -6.01
N ARG A 56 -13.55 11.79 -5.75
CA ARG A 56 -14.34 10.97 -4.83
C ARG A 56 -14.43 9.52 -5.34
N ASP A 57 -14.55 8.57 -4.41
CA ASP A 57 -14.65 7.11 -4.62
C ASP A 57 -16.01 6.67 -5.22
N ARG A 58 -16.47 7.33 -6.30
CA ARG A 58 -17.79 7.09 -6.91
C ARG A 58 -17.83 5.98 -7.94
N SER A 59 -16.66 5.58 -8.47
CA SER A 59 -16.60 4.53 -9.49
C SER A 59 -17.09 3.19 -8.94
N PRO A 60 -18.03 2.50 -9.60
CA PRO A 60 -18.50 1.19 -9.16
C PRO A 60 -17.38 0.15 -9.10
N TRP A 61 -16.35 0.28 -9.94
CA TRP A 61 -15.19 -0.60 -9.95
C TRP A 61 -14.34 -0.53 -8.67
N ILE A 62 -14.41 0.57 -7.91
CA ILE A 62 -13.80 0.68 -6.58
C ILE A 62 -14.52 -0.27 -5.60
N HIS A 63 -15.85 -0.30 -5.65
CA HIS A 63 -16.67 -1.00 -4.65
C HIS A 63 -16.79 -2.50 -4.94
N LEU A 64 -16.62 -2.93 -6.19
CA LEU A 64 -16.55 -4.34 -6.56
C LEU A 64 -15.18 -4.93 -6.16
N PRO A 65 -15.11 -6.01 -5.35
CA PRO A 65 -13.85 -6.60 -4.92
C PRO A 65 -12.90 -6.92 -6.08
N ILE A 66 -13.33 -7.60 -7.11
CA ILE A 66 -12.50 -7.92 -8.29
C ILE A 66 -12.17 -6.69 -9.15
N GLY A 67 -12.88 -5.57 -8.93
CA GLY A 67 -12.79 -4.35 -9.76
C GLY A 67 -11.40 -3.69 -9.75
N TYR A 68 -10.52 -4.06 -8.81
CA TYR A 68 -9.15 -3.57 -8.82
C TYR A 68 -8.38 -3.91 -10.09
N GLY A 69 -8.72 -5.01 -10.78
CA GLY A 69 -8.20 -5.31 -12.10
C GLY A 69 -8.48 -4.21 -13.14
N LYS A 70 -9.52 -3.39 -12.95
CA LYS A 70 -9.84 -2.23 -13.81
C LYS A 70 -9.24 -0.94 -13.25
N THR A 71 -9.36 -0.72 -11.93
CA THR A 71 -8.94 0.55 -11.31
C THR A 71 -7.43 0.75 -11.33
N MET A 72 -6.64 -0.32 -11.28
CA MET A 72 -5.18 -0.23 -11.34
C MET A 72 -4.63 0.23 -12.71
N TRP A 73 -5.47 0.31 -13.74
CA TRP A 73 -5.12 0.83 -15.06
C TRP A 73 -5.84 2.15 -15.40
N SER A 74 -6.64 2.66 -14.46
CA SER A 74 -7.44 3.88 -14.67
C SER A 74 -6.59 5.14 -14.55
N ASP A 75 -6.57 5.99 -15.56
CA ASP A 75 -5.90 7.30 -15.50
C ASP A 75 -6.52 8.23 -14.44
N ALA A 76 -7.81 8.08 -14.19
CA ALA A 76 -8.54 8.93 -13.24
C ALA A 76 -8.32 8.52 -11.77
N LEU A 77 -8.10 7.20 -11.50
CA LEU A 77 -8.09 6.63 -10.15
C LEU A 77 -6.71 6.15 -9.69
N ASN A 78 -5.70 6.29 -10.55
CA ASN A 78 -4.38 5.76 -10.31
C ASN A 78 -3.31 6.74 -10.78
N TRP A 79 -2.24 6.89 -9.99
CA TRP A 79 -1.08 7.71 -10.32
C TRP A 79 -0.25 7.15 -11.48
N ARG A 80 -0.31 5.81 -11.71
CA ARG A 80 0.38 5.10 -12.80
C ARG A 80 1.88 5.33 -12.82
N TYR A 81 2.51 5.32 -11.67
CA TYR A 81 3.96 5.45 -11.58
C TYR A 81 4.70 4.27 -12.22
N SER A 82 5.96 4.50 -12.53
CA SER A 82 6.93 3.47 -12.94
C SER A 82 8.28 3.81 -12.31
N THR A 83 9.03 2.78 -11.94
CA THR A 83 10.40 2.97 -11.43
C THR A 83 11.33 3.52 -12.51
N GLU A 84 12.50 3.99 -12.09
CA GLU A 84 13.65 4.10 -12.97
C GLU A 84 14.06 2.71 -13.46
N PRO A 85 14.95 2.62 -14.46
CA PRO A 85 15.53 1.34 -14.83
C PRO A 85 16.16 0.65 -13.62
N GLU A 86 15.68 -0.56 -13.30
CA GLU A 86 16.16 -1.36 -12.16
C GLU A 86 17.37 -2.20 -12.60
N PRO A 87 18.58 -1.95 -12.06
CA PRO A 87 19.83 -2.55 -12.59
C PRO A 87 19.81 -4.08 -12.55
N ALA A 88 19.42 -4.68 -11.41
CA ALA A 88 19.37 -6.13 -11.25
C ALA A 88 18.12 -6.79 -11.87
N MET A 89 17.23 -6.01 -12.48
CA MET A 89 16.03 -6.45 -13.19
C MET A 89 16.17 -6.22 -14.71
N ASN A 90 17.36 -6.42 -15.28
CA ASN A 90 17.67 -6.24 -16.70
C ASN A 90 17.38 -4.82 -17.23
N GLY A 91 17.49 -3.79 -16.37
CA GLY A 91 17.20 -2.41 -16.75
C GLY A 91 15.70 -2.12 -16.97
N ARG A 92 14.82 -3.00 -16.56
CA ARG A 92 13.36 -2.83 -16.72
C ARG A 92 12.85 -1.71 -15.83
N ARG A 93 11.82 -1.00 -16.31
CA ARG A 93 10.99 -0.11 -15.51
C ARG A 93 9.79 -0.89 -15.00
N ILE A 94 9.56 -0.85 -13.72
CA ILE A 94 8.48 -1.61 -13.06
C ILE A 94 7.29 -0.68 -12.84
N TYR A 95 6.12 -1.08 -13.34
CA TYR A 95 4.88 -0.33 -13.16
C TYR A 95 4.41 -0.37 -11.69
N TRP A 96 4.19 0.82 -11.09
CA TRP A 96 3.83 1.01 -9.69
C TRP A 96 2.49 1.74 -9.52
N PRO A 97 1.35 1.07 -9.60
CA PRO A 97 0.04 1.68 -9.38
C PRO A 97 -0.10 2.16 -7.93
N ARG A 98 -0.58 3.39 -7.77
CA ARG A 98 -0.96 4.00 -6.49
C ARG A 98 -2.33 4.64 -6.62
N GLY A 99 -3.22 4.45 -5.63
CA GLY A 99 -4.56 5.02 -5.69
C GLY A 99 -4.54 6.54 -5.66
N LYS A 100 -5.30 7.16 -6.58
CA LYS A 100 -5.53 8.59 -6.71
C LYS A 100 -7.03 8.85 -6.57
N THR A 101 -7.55 8.71 -5.37
CA THR A 101 -8.97 8.84 -5.03
C THR A 101 -9.15 8.78 -3.52
N LEU A 102 -10.30 9.17 -2.97
CA LEU A 102 -10.60 8.93 -1.56
C LEU A 102 -10.45 7.45 -1.21
N GLY A 103 -9.78 7.17 -0.09
CA GLY A 103 -9.32 5.84 0.32
C GLY A 103 -7.96 5.46 -0.29
N GLY A 104 -7.43 6.23 -1.24
CA GLY A 104 -6.12 6.00 -1.86
C GLY A 104 -5.95 4.57 -2.36
N SER A 105 -4.82 3.95 -2.05
CA SER A 105 -4.55 2.56 -2.46
C SER A 105 -5.49 1.54 -1.83
N SER A 106 -6.16 1.82 -0.69
CA SER A 106 -7.19 0.92 -0.15
C SER A 106 -8.43 0.80 -1.05
N SER A 107 -8.65 1.79 -1.92
CA SER A 107 -9.74 1.80 -2.91
C SER A 107 -9.42 0.98 -4.17
N ILE A 108 -8.15 0.62 -4.41
CA ILE A 108 -7.70 -0.10 -5.62
C ILE A 108 -6.83 -1.33 -5.33
N ASN A 109 -6.65 -1.73 -4.07
CA ASN A 109 -5.83 -2.88 -3.67
C ASN A 109 -6.54 -4.23 -3.86
N GLY A 110 -5.78 -5.33 -3.64
CA GLY A 110 -6.28 -6.71 -3.71
C GLY A 110 -7.06 -7.18 -2.48
N LEU A 111 -7.40 -6.30 -1.52
CA LEU A 111 -8.30 -6.54 -0.37
C LEU A 111 -7.72 -7.39 0.77
N ILE A 112 -6.62 -8.10 0.57
CA ILE A 112 -6.06 -9.03 1.56
C ILE A 112 -5.78 -8.29 2.88
N TYR A 113 -6.28 -8.84 3.99
CA TYR A 113 -6.05 -8.32 5.33
C TYR A 113 -4.95 -9.13 6.01
N ILE A 114 -3.77 -8.53 6.11
CA ILE A 114 -2.59 -9.08 6.79
C ILE A 114 -1.98 -7.97 7.64
N ARG A 115 -1.54 -8.31 8.85
CA ARG A 115 -0.94 -7.38 9.81
C ARG A 115 0.59 -7.37 9.78
N GLY A 116 1.21 -8.42 9.24
CA GLY A 116 2.62 -8.74 9.44
C GLY A 116 2.80 -9.69 10.63
N GLN A 117 4.04 -9.89 11.02
CA GLN A 117 4.43 -10.78 12.12
C GLN A 117 4.68 -9.97 13.40
N ARG A 118 4.59 -10.62 14.57
CA ARG A 118 4.98 -10.02 15.86
C ARG A 118 6.39 -9.46 15.79
N GLU A 119 7.30 -10.23 15.20
CA GLU A 119 8.71 -9.90 15.07
C GLU A 119 9.00 -8.63 14.24
N ASP A 120 8.12 -8.24 13.35
CA ASP A 120 8.26 -6.99 12.60
C ASP A 120 8.19 -5.79 13.55
N TYR A 121 7.22 -5.78 14.43
CA TYR A 121 6.97 -4.69 15.39
C TYR A 121 7.95 -4.73 16.56
N ASP A 122 8.24 -5.92 17.08
CA ASP A 122 9.25 -6.10 18.13
C ASP A 122 10.63 -5.66 17.62
N ARG A 123 10.93 -5.87 16.33
CA ARG A 123 12.11 -5.31 15.68
C ARG A 123 12.06 -3.77 15.61
N TRP A 124 10.91 -3.18 15.29
CA TRP A 124 10.78 -1.70 15.31
C TRP A 124 11.09 -1.15 16.71
N ALA A 125 10.55 -1.76 17.76
CA ALA A 125 10.86 -1.41 19.14
C ALA A 125 12.33 -1.62 19.47
N GLY A 126 12.92 -2.74 19.04
CA GLY A 126 14.34 -3.08 19.21
C GLY A 126 15.30 -2.09 18.51
N LEU A 127 14.85 -1.44 17.42
CA LEU A 127 15.56 -0.32 16.78
C LEU A 127 15.44 0.99 17.55
N GLY A 128 14.86 0.96 18.76
CA GLY A 128 14.72 2.11 19.67
C GLY A 128 13.44 2.91 19.52
N ASN A 129 12.51 2.48 18.67
CA ASN A 129 11.19 3.11 18.51
C ASN A 129 10.25 2.66 19.64
N ARG A 130 10.30 3.33 20.78
CA ARG A 130 9.52 2.98 21.98
C ARG A 130 8.01 3.05 21.69
N GLY A 131 7.26 2.05 22.19
CA GLY A 131 5.82 1.97 22.00
C GLY A 131 5.42 1.39 20.64
N TRP A 132 6.35 0.74 19.90
CA TRP A 132 6.07 0.11 18.63
C TRP A 132 6.30 -1.41 18.63
N SER A 133 6.37 -2.06 19.80
CA SER A 133 6.32 -3.51 19.90
C SER A 133 4.96 -4.05 19.45
N PHE A 134 4.87 -5.34 19.17
CA PHE A 134 3.60 -5.96 18.79
C PHE A 134 2.50 -5.73 19.83
N ASP A 135 2.83 -5.86 21.12
CA ASP A 135 1.87 -5.66 22.19
C ASP A 135 1.42 -4.19 22.31
N ASP A 136 2.29 -3.23 21.95
CA ASP A 136 1.94 -1.81 21.89
C ASP A 136 1.00 -1.47 20.72
N VAL A 137 1.09 -2.20 19.59
CA VAL A 137 0.31 -1.88 18.38
C VAL A 137 -0.93 -2.76 18.21
N LEU A 138 -1.00 -3.94 18.83
CA LEU A 138 -2.14 -4.83 18.77
C LEU A 138 -3.47 -4.18 19.16
N PRO A 139 -3.55 -3.33 20.20
CA PRO A 139 -4.80 -2.62 20.54
C PRO A 139 -5.35 -1.76 19.39
N TYR A 140 -4.47 -1.17 18.57
CA TYR A 140 -4.83 -0.33 17.43
C TYR A 140 -5.29 -1.16 16.23
N PHE A 141 -4.70 -2.33 16.00
CA PHE A 141 -5.23 -3.30 15.04
C PHE A 141 -6.65 -3.73 15.43
N ARG A 142 -6.86 -4.12 16.69
CA ARG A 142 -8.18 -4.52 17.19
C ARG A 142 -9.20 -3.39 17.13
N ARG A 143 -8.78 -2.15 17.43
CA ARG A 143 -9.66 -0.96 17.36
C ARG A 143 -10.14 -0.67 15.93
N SER A 144 -9.30 -0.89 14.95
CA SER A 144 -9.63 -0.65 13.55
C SER A 144 -10.47 -1.76 12.93
N GLU A 145 -10.33 -2.99 13.38
CA GLU A 145 -10.88 -4.18 12.77
C GLU A 145 -12.29 -4.51 13.23
N GLY A 146 -13.18 -4.76 12.26
CA GLY A 146 -14.50 -5.37 12.49
C GLY A 146 -14.54 -6.75 11.84
N ASN A 147 -13.89 -7.74 12.48
CA ASN A 147 -13.79 -9.10 11.97
C ASN A 147 -15.15 -9.83 12.05
N ALA A 148 -15.53 -10.49 10.96
CA ALA A 148 -16.79 -11.25 10.88
C ALA A 148 -16.82 -12.45 11.85
N ARG A 149 -15.65 -12.95 12.28
CA ARG A 149 -15.53 -14.01 13.30
C ARG A 149 -15.74 -13.50 14.74
N GLY A 150 -15.88 -12.17 14.92
CA GLY A 150 -16.02 -11.54 16.23
C GLY A 150 -14.69 -11.16 16.87
N SER A 151 -14.78 -10.74 18.14
CA SER A 151 -13.61 -10.33 18.93
C SER A 151 -12.88 -11.54 19.52
N SER A 152 -11.54 -11.46 19.58
CA SER A 152 -10.68 -12.43 20.25
C SER A 152 -9.47 -11.75 20.89
N GLU A 153 -8.51 -12.51 21.37
CA GLU A 153 -7.21 -11.98 21.83
C GLU A 153 -6.54 -11.15 20.74
N PHE A 154 -6.57 -11.63 19.49
CA PHE A 154 -5.91 -10.98 18.35
C PHE A 154 -6.85 -10.07 17.57
N HIS A 155 -8.15 -10.27 17.56
CA HIS A 155 -9.11 -9.61 16.67
C HIS A 155 -10.05 -8.65 17.37
N GLY A 156 -10.45 -7.58 16.64
CA GLY A 156 -11.56 -6.72 16.99
C GLY A 156 -12.83 -7.08 16.20
N GLY A 157 -14.01 -7.05 16.83
CA GLY A 157 -15.30 -7.36 16.18
C GLY A 157 -16.06 -6.14 15.67
N ASP A 158 -15.85 -4.97 16.32
CA ASP A 158 -16.71 -3.79 16.11
C ASP A 158 -16.04 -2.64 15.36
N GLY A 159 -14.77 -2.79 14.98
CA GLY A 159 -14.04 -1.74 14.27
C GLY A 159 -14.64 -1.37 12.92
N PRO A 160 -14.34 -0.17 12.42
CA PRO A 160 -14.91 0.35 11.19
C PRO A 160 -14.44 -0.38 9.93
N LEU A 161 -13.21 -0.90 9.90
CA LEU A 161 -12.66 -1.65 8.78
C LEU A 161 -13.17 -3.09 8.85
N LYS A 162 -14.22 -3.40 8.09
CA LYS A 162 -14.80 -4.74 8.08
C LYS A 162 -13.87 -5.73 7.36
N VAL A 163 -13.67 -6.86 8.01
CA VAL A 163 -12.85 -7.98 7.56
C VAL A 163 -13.70 -9.24 7.55
N SER A 164 -13.73 -9.97 6.45
CA SER A 164 -14.56 -11.17 6.31
C SER A 164 -13.78 -12.33 5.71
N ASP A 165 -14.24 -13.53 6.00
CA ASP A 165 -13.82 -14.74 5.33
C ASP A 165 -14.30 -14.76 3.88
N ILE A 166 -13.71 -15.65 3.09
CA ILE A 166 -14.20 -16.01 1.75
C ILE A 166 -15.25 -17.09 1.93
N ASP A 167 -16.51 -16.75 1.67
CA ASP A 167 -17.67 -17.63 1.95
C ASP A 167 -17.71 -18.92 1.13
N ALA A 168 -17.05 -18.95 -0.03
CA ALA A 168 -17.08 -20.10 -0.94
C ALA A 168 -15.71 -20.76 -1.04
N THR A 169 -15.62 -22.05 -0.71
CA THR A 169 -14.43 -22.85 -0.95
C THR A 169 -14.19 -23.04 -2.45
N ASN A 170 -12.91 -23.08 -2.84
CA ASN A 170 -12.52 -23.32 -4.22
C ASN A 170 -11.67 -24.59 -4.30
N PRO A 171 -12.02 -25.59 -5.11
CA PRO A 171 -11.29 -26.86 -5.20
C PRO A 171 -9.80 -26.71 -5.51
N LEU A 172 -9.40 -25.66 -6.22
CA LEU A 172 -7.98 -25.37 -6.47
C LEU A 172 -7.28 -24.92 -5.18
N ILE A 173 -7.92 -24.06 -4.39
CA ILE A 173 -7.35 -23.57 -3.14
C ILE A 173 -7.29 -24.68 -2.10
N GLU A 174 -8.33 -25.53 -2.01
CA GLU A 174 -8.31 -26.72 -1.13
C GLU A 174 -7.14 -27.66 -1.50
N ALA A 175 -6.96 -27.92 -2.80
CA ALA A 175 -5.85 -28.76 -3.25
C ALA A 175 -4.48 -28.10 -3.00
N PHE A 176 -4.38 -26.77 -3.11
CA PHE A 176 -3.17 -26.03 -2.76
C PHE A 176 -2.85 -26.16 -1.27
N VAL A 177 -3.83 -25.99 -0.38
CA VAL A 177 -3.65 -26.10 1.08
C VAL A 177 -3.22 -27.51 1.45
N GLU A 178 -3.86 -28.52 0.88
CA GLU A 178 -3.49 -29.93 1.10
C GLU A 178 -2.10 -30.22 0.52
N GLY A 179 -1.79 -29.72 -0.68
CA GLY A 179 -0.47 -29.87 -1.29
C GLY A 179 0.64 -29.19 -0.48
N ALA A 180 0.37 -28.06 0.14
CA ALA A 180 1.28 -27.42 1.06
C ALA A 180 1.52 -28.32 2.32
N ARG A 181 0.45 -28.90 2.86
CA ARG A 181 0.53 -29.85 3.99
C ARG A 181 1.38 -31.07 3.64
N GLU A 182 1.23 -31.64 2.45
CA GLU A 182 2.01 -32.80 1.99
C GLU A 182 3.52 -32.51 1.91
N VAL A 183 3.91 -31.25 1.64
CA VAL A 183 5.33 -30.84 1.60
C VAL A 183 5.84 -30.32 2.95
N GLY A 184 5.07 -30.51 4.04
CA GLY A 184 5.48 -30.20 5.41
C GLY A 184 5.15 -28.78 5.88
N ILE A 185 4.34 -28.01 5.14
CA ILE A 185 3.89 -26.70 5.56
C ILE A 185 2.59 -26.86 6.36
N PRO A 186 2.47 -26.31 7.58
CA PRO A 186 1.24 -26.42 8.36
C PRO A 186 0.05 -25.74 7.67
N THR A 187 -1.17 -26.10 8.06
CA THR A 187 -2.38 -25.40 7.66
C THR A 187 -2.74 -24.35 8.71
N THR A 188 -3.34 -23.25 8.29
CA THR A 188 -3.88 -22.23 9.19
C THR A 188 -5.20 -21.69 8.65
N ASP A 189 -6.12 -21.37 9.54
CA ASP A 189 -7.35 -20.64 9.25
C ASP A 189 -7.24 -19.16 9.64
N ASP A 190 -6.11 -18.74 10.23
CA ASP A 190 -5.88 -17.37 10.68
C ASP A 190 -4.42 -16.94 10.56
N PHE A 191 -4.09 -16.18 9.53
CA PHE A 191 -2.76 -15.58 9.35
C PHE A 191 -2.47 -14.39 10.27
N ASN A 192 -3.46 -13.89 11.00
CA ASN A 192 -3.34 -12.73 11.89
C ASN A 192 -3.50 -13.10 13.36
N GLY A 193 -3.47 -14.41 13.66
CA GLY A 193 -3.49 -14.96 15.01
C GLY A 193 -2.11 -15.04 15.65
N ALA A 194 -1.93 -16.01 16.54
CA ALA A 194 -0.66 -16.22 17.27
C ALA A 194 0.50 -16.62 16.36
N VAL A 195 0.22 -17.36 15.26
CA VAL A 195 1.22 -17.89 14.33
C VAL A 195 0.78 -17.57 12.90
N GLN A 196 1.66 -16.90 12.14
CA GLN A 196 1.39 -16.58 10.74
C GLN A 196 1.76 -17.75 9.79
N GLU A 197 2.73 -18.61 10.17
CA GLU A 197 3.22 -19.70 9.32
C GLU A 197 2.10 -20.69 8.99
N GLY A 198 1.95 -21.02 7.71
CA GLY A 198 0.96 -21.98 7.25
C GLY A 198 0.31 -21.63 5.92
N ALA A 199 -0.52 -22.55 5.41
CA ALA A 199 -1.32 -22.38 4.20
C ALA A 199 -2.82 -22.36 4.55
N GLY A 200 -3.58 -21.48 3.87
CA GLY A 200 -5.02 -21.31 4.12
C GLY A 200 -5.67 -20.26 3.22
N TYR A 201 -6.90 -19.91 3.54
CA TYR A 201 -7.61 -18.82 2.89
C TYR A 201 -7.26 -17.47 3.53
N TYR A 202 -7.15 -16.44 2.71
CA TYR A 202 -7.06 -15.07 3.19
C TYR A 202 -8.40 -14.54 3.71
N GLN A 203 -8.36 -13.71 4.74
CA GLN A 203 -9.43 -12.78 5.04
C GLN A 203 -9.30 -11.52 4.20
N LEU A 204 -10.42 -10.92 3.84
CA LEU A 204 -10.50 -9.77 2.94
C LEU A 204 -11.16 -8.56 3.62
N THR A 205 -10.74 -7.36 3.25
CA THR A 205 -11.42 -6.11 3.64
C THR A 205 -12.70 -5.92 2.82
N THR A 206 -13.69 -6.79 3.09
CA THR A 206 -14.99 -6.81 2.43
C THR A 206 -16.14 -6.90 3.43
N HIS A 207 -17.31 -6.45 2.99
CA HIS A 207 -18.55 -6.63 3.72
C HIS A 207 -19.71 -6.80 2.74
N ARG A 208 -20.47 -7.91 2.84
CA ARG A 208 -21.61 -8.23 1.97
C ARG A 208 -21.27 -8.11 0.49
N GLY A 209 -20.15 -8.72 0.07
CA GLY A 209 -19.71 -8.75 -1.32
C GLY A 209 -19.26 -7.40 -1.90
N LEU A 210 -18.93 -6.41 -1.05
CA LEU A 210 -18.41 -5.10 -1.42
C LEU A 210 -17.09 -4.83 -0.71
N ARG A 211 -16.20 -4.07 -1.37
CA ARG A 211 -14.95 -3.55 -0.78
C ARG A 211 -15.25 -2.59 0.38
N VAL A 212 -14.51 -2.74 1.46
CA VAL A 212 -14.42 -1.77 2.55
C VAL A 212 -13.06 -1.09 2.47
N SER A 213 -12.99 0.01 1.71
CA SER A 213 -11.81 0.90 1.72
C SER A 213 -11.82 1.76 2.99
N THR A 214 -10.71 2.43 3.30
CA THR A 214 -10.67 3.38 4.43
C THR A 214 -11.59 4.58 4.22
N ALA A 215 -11.88 4.98 2.97
CA ALA A 215 -12.92 5.97 2.71
C ALA A 215 -14.31 5.47 3.14
N VAL A 216 -14.63 4.20 2.87
CA VAL A 216 -15.88 3.58 3.31
C VAL A 216 -15.93 3.43 4.83
N ALA A 217 -14.82 3.00 5.45
CA ALA A 217 -14.73 2.71 6.87
C ALA A 217 -14.73 3.98 7.74
N TYR A 218 -14.03 5.03 7.35
CA TYR A 218 -13.78 6.20 8.19
C TYR A 218 -14.39 7.51 7.68
N LEU A 219 -14.33 7.79 6.37
CA LEU A 219 -14.83 9.07 5.84
C LEU A 219 -16.34 9.06 5.59
N ARG A 220 -16.91 7.93 5.16
CA ARG A 220 -18.35 7.84 4.91
C ARG A 220 -19.19 8.08 6.18
N PRO A 221 -18.86 7.49 7.35
CA PRO A 221 -19.54 7.80 8.61
C PRO A 221 -19.34 9.25 9.08
N ALA A 222 -18.20 9.86 8.76
CA ALA A 222 -17.86 11.23 9.15
C ALA A 222 -18.43 12.31 8.21
N ARG A 223 -19.09 11.95 7.12
CA ARG A 223 -19.47 12.85 6.01
C ARG A 223 -20.37 14.02 6.43
N GLY A 224 -21.15 13.88 7.49
CA GLY A 224 -22.05 14.93 7.97
C GLY A 224 -21.47 15.81 9.08
N ARG A 225 -20.21 15.62 9.47
CA ARG A 225 -19.58 16.39 10.55
C ARG A 225 -19.24 17.80 10.10
N PRO A 226 -19.69 18.85 10.80
CA PRO A 226 -19.48 20.24 10.41
C PRO A 226 -18.02 20.68 10.54
N ASN A 227 -17.23 20.01 11.35
CA ASN A 227 -15.83 20.27 11.63
C ASN A 227 -14.85 19.49 10.71
N LEU A 228 -15.37 18.67 9.77
CA LEU A 228 -14.57 17.96 8.78
C LEU A 228 -14.85 18.50 7.38
N ARG A 229 -13.83 19.11 6.77
CA ARG A 229 -13.84 19.51 5.38
C ARG A 229 -13.00 18.56 4.53
N ILE A 230 -13.57 18.03 3.45
CA ILE A 230 -12.89 17.13 2.51
C ILE A 230 -12.86 17.76 1.13
N GLU A 231 -11.66 18.12 0.68
CA GLU A 231 -11.38 18.65 -0.66
C GLU A 231 -10.81 17.54 -1.55
N THR A 232 -11.41 17.32 -2.70
CA THR A 232 -10.97 16.36 -3.72
C THR A 232 -10.55 17.09 -4.99
N GLY A 233 -9.65 16.50 -5.80
CA GLY A 233 -8.99 17.24 -6.87
C GLY A 233 -8.01 18.29 -6.33
N ALA A 234 -7.63 18.17 -5.05
CA ALA A 234 -6.79 19.10 -4.30
C ALA A 234 -5.37 18.54 -4.22
N PHE A 235 -4.51 18.93 -5.15
CA PHE A 235 -3.12 18.48 -5.24
C PHE A 235 -2.22 19.37 -4.38
N ALA A 236 -1.73 18.85 -3.25
CA ALA A 236 -0.78 19.56 -2.38
C ALA A 236 0.54 19.77 -3.12
N SER A 237 0.98 21.03 -3.24
CA SER A 237 2.17 21.42 -3.99
C SER A 237 3.37 21.76 -3.10
N SER A 238 3.14 22.33 -1.91
CA SER A 238 4.18 22.65 -0.95
C SER A 238 3.62 22.86 0.45
N LEU A 239 4.49 22.74 1.47
CA LEU A 239 4.21 23.15 2.83
C LEU A 239 4.44 24.66 2.97
N VAL A 240 3.67 25.30 3.85
CA VAL A 240 3.87 26.72 4.22
C VAL A 240 4.69 26.75 5.49
N MET A 241 5.86 27.39 5.39
CA MET A 241 6.84 27.44 6.48
C MET A 241 6.84 28.82 7.17
N ASP A 242 7.05 28.82 8.48
CA ASP A 242 7.45 29.96 9.29
C ASP A 242 8.71 29.55 10.06
N GLY A 243 9.87 29.94 9.55
CA GLY A 243 11.16 29.41 9.99
C GLY A 243 11.22 27.88 9.82
N ARG A 244 11.34 27.15 10.93
CA ARG A 244 11.33 25.68 10.98
C ARG A 244 9.98 25.09 11.39
N ARG A 245 8.93 25.91 11.46
CA ARG A 245 7.58 25.46 11.76
C ARG A 245 6.75 25.37 10.49
N VAL A 246 6.08 24.25 10.28
CA VAL A 246 5.05 24.12 9.25
C VAL A 246 3.77 24.74 9.80
N VAL A 247 3.25 25.74 9.09
CA VAL A 247 2.04 26.50 9.49
C VAL A 247 0.88 26.34 8.50
N GLY A 248 1.05 25.54 7.45
CA GLY A 248 -0.02 25.32 6.47
C GLY A 248 0.41 24.51 5.25
N VAL A 249 -0.48 24.47 4.26
CA VAL A 249 -0.30 23.74 3.00
C VAL A 249 -0.81 24.59 1.84
N ARG A 250 -0.07 24.60 0.73
CA ARG A 250 -0.54 25.08 -0.57
C ARG A 250 -0.95 23.90 -1.43
N TRP A 251 -2.01 24.08 -2.18
CA TRP A 251 -2.47 23.06 -3.13
C TRP A 251 -3.08 23.69 -4.37
N ARG A 252 -3.09 22.93 -5.47
CA ARG A 252 -3.77 23.31 -6.70
C ARG A 252 -5.09 22.56 -6.83
N GLN A 253 -6.15 23.28 -7.14
CA GLN A 253 -7.49 22.74 -7.34
C GLN A 253 -8.22 23.58 -8.40
N ASP A 254 -8.81 22.91 -9.40
CA ASP A 254 -9.53 23.58 -10.52
C ASP A 254 -8.69 24.66 -11.22
N GLY A 255 -7.39 24.42 -11.37
CA GLY A 255 -6.44 25.33 -11.97
C GLY A 255 -5.99 26.51 -11.10
N MET A 256 -6.54 26.67 -9.89
CA MET A 256 -6.21 27.73 -8.94
C MET A 256 -5.31 27.22 -7.82
N GLU A 257 -4.38 28.07 -7.40
CA GLU A 257 -3.60 27.85 -6.18
C GLU A 257 -4.41 28.31 -4.97
N ARG A 258 -4.40 27.49 -3.91
CA ARG A 258 -5.08 27.73 -2.64
C ARG A 258 -4.12 27.49 -1.48
N GLU A 259 -4.38 28.12 -0.35
CA GLU A 259 -3.63 27.96 0.89
C GLU A 259 -4.57 27.81 2.09
N ALA A 260 -4.20 26.96 3.04
CA ALA A 260 -4.83 26.90 4.36
C ALA A 260 -3.74 26.84 5.44
N ARG A 261 -4.08 27.36 6.62
CA ARG A 261 -3.22 27.37 7.79
C ARG A 261 -3.66 26.35 8.82
N ALA A 262 -2.67 25.71 9.50
CA ALA A 262 -2.88 24.80 10.60
C ALA A 262 -2.49 25.49 11.91
N ARG A 263 -3.43 25.59 12.85
CA ARG A 263 -3.12 26.05 14.22
C ARG A 263 -2.33 25.01 14.99
N GLY A 264 -2.64 23.72 14.77
CA GLY A 264 -1.95 22.59 15.39
C GLY A 264 -0.86 22.02 14.51
N GLU A 265 -1.18 21.01 13.73
CA GLU A 265 -0.20 20.26 12.93
C GLU A 265 -0.71 19.96 11.51
N VAL A 266 0.25 19.92 10.57
CA VAL A 266 0.05 19.31 9.24
C VAL A 266 0.44 17.83 9.33
N LEU A 267 -0.42 16.95 8.82
CA LEU A 267 -0.27 15.50 8.86
C LEU A 267 -0.10 14.98 7.43
N LEU A 268 1.12 14.61 7.05
CA LEU A 268 1.37 14.01 5.74
C LEU A 268 0.96 12.53 5.77
N ALA A 269 0.07 12.16 4.88
CA ALA A 269 -0.43 10.81 4.67
C ALA A 269 -0.53 10.50 3.16
N ALA A 270 0.41 11.08 2.38
CA ALA A 270 0.42 11.00 0.92
C ALA A 270 1.04 9.68 0.39
N GLY A 271 1.53 8.83 1.29
CA GLY A 271 2.12 7.53 0.98
C GLY A 271 3.62 7.60 0.71
N ALA A 272 4.26 6.43 0.68
CA ALA A 272 5.72 6.29 0.66
C ALA A 272 6.42 6.91 -0.56
N LEU A 273 5.70 7.30 -1.60
CA LEU A 273 6.27 7.94 -2.79
C LEU A 273 6.10 9.45 -2.77
N GLN A 274 4.96 9.95 -2.29
CA GLN A 274 4.64 11.37 -2.37
C GLN A 274 4.91 12.13 -1.07
N SER A 275 4.89 11.49 0.10
CA SER A 275 5.28 12.13 1.36
C SER A 275 6.73 12.62 1.32
N PRO A 276 7.75 11.82 0.91
CA PRO A 276 9.10 12.33 0.75
C PRO A 276 9.21 13.37 -0.39
N GLN A 277 8.47 13.22 -1.48
CA GLN A 277 8.45 14.21 -2.57
C GLN A 277 8.02 15.59 -2.06
N LEU A 278 6.91 15.64 -1.31
CA LEU A 278 6.38 16.91 -0.78
C LEU A 278 7.33 17.54 0.25
N LEU A 279 8.02 16.72 1.08
CA LEU A 279 9.06 17.21 1.99
C LEU A 279 10.22 17.83 1.20
N GLN A 280 10.74 17.16 0.19
CA GLN A 280 11.83 17.64 -0.65
C GLN A 280 11.45 18.94 -1.37
N LEU A 281 10.28 19.02 -2.00
CA LEU A 281 9.75 20.24 -2.64
C LEU A 281 9.56 21.41 -1.67
N SER A 282 9.45 21.11 -0.36
CA SER A 282 9.28 22.11 0.70
C SER A 282 10.60 22.47 1.41
N GLY A 283 11.74 22.03 0.88
CA GLY A 283 13.06 22.32 1.43
C GLY A 283 13.47 21.44 2.62
N ILE A 284 12.79 20.32 2.84
CA ILE A 284 13.09 19.34 3.90
C ILE A 284 13.61 18.05 3.23
N GLY A 285 14.91 17.81 3.27
CA GLY A 285 15.48 16.65 2.58
C GLY A 285 17.00 16.65 2.49
N PRO A 286 17.60 15.77 1.68
CA PRO A 286 19.03 15.74 1.44
C PRO A 286 19.52 17.07 0.84
N ALA A 287 20.35 17.81 1.56
CA ALA A 287 20.79 19.14 1.16
C ALA A 287 21.41 19.19 -0.24
N PRO A 288 22.26 18.22 -0.67
CA PRO A 288 22.79 18.20 -2.04
C PRO A 288 21.69 18.12 -3.12
N LEU A 289 20.67 17.27 -2.91
CA LEU A 289 19.53 17.13 -3.85
C LEU A 289 18.74 18.43 -3.95
N LEU A 290 18.46 19.08 -2.81
CA LEU A 290 17.72 20.33 -2.79
C LEU A 290 18.48 21.45 -3.50
N GLN A 291 19.80 21.55 -3.27
CA GLN A 291 20.69 22.52 -3.93
C GLN A 291 20.80 22.29 -5.44
N GLU A 292 20.87 21.05 -5.89
CA GLU A 292 20.86 20.68 -7.31
C GLU A 292 19.63 21.25 -8.04
N HIS A 293 18.47 21.25 -7.37
CA HIS A 293 17.23 21.79 -7.93
C HIS A 293 16.97 23.25 -7.56
N GLY A 294 17.92 23.95 -6.92
CA GLY A 294 17.76 25.34 -6.52
C GLY A 294 16.72 25.58 -5.43
N ILE A 295 16.37 24.53 -4.65
CA ILE A 295 15.41 24.61 -3.54
C ILE A 295 16.16 25.07 -2.27
N PRO A 296 15.71 26.16 -1.61
CA PRO A 296 16.28 26.58 -0.33
C PRO A 296 16.18 25.47 0.73
N VAL A 297 17.30 25.17 1.38
CA VAL A 297 17.34 24.15 2.45
C VAL A 297 16.76 24.73 3.74
N VAL A 298 15.54 24.36 4.07
CA VAL A 298 14.89 24.70 5.35
C VAL A 298 15.42 23.81 6.46
N HIS A 299 15.52 22.49 6.18
CA HIS A 299 16.08 21.51 7.10
C HIS A 299 16.77 20.39 6.34
N ALA A 300 18.07 20.22 6.59
CA ALA A 300 18.83 19.12 6.03
C ALA A 300 18.45 17.81 6.74
N SER A 301 17.74 16.94 6.03
CA SER A 301 17.30 15.64 6.52
C SER A 301 17.69 14.57 5.48
N PRO A 302 18.88 13.95 5.60
CA PRO A 302 19.43 13.07 4.57
C PRO A 302 18.63 11.80 4.34
N GLY A 303 17.78 11.38 5.31
CA GLY A 303 16.95 10.18 5.19
C GLY A 303 15.66 10.37 4.39
N VAL A 304 15.26 11.61 4.07
CA VAL A 304 14.03 11.86 3.30
C VAL A 304 14.17 11.32 1.88
N GLY A 305 13.34 10.35 1.56
CA GLY A 305 13.34 9.65 0.27
C GLY A 305 14.28 8.45 0.21
N GLU A 306 15.12 8.22 1.19
CA GLU A 306 16.02 7.07 1.27
C GLU A 306 15.35 5.86 1.95
N ASN A 307 16.02 4.70 2.00
CA ASN A 307 15.53 3.47 2.64
C ASN A 307 14.23 2.90 2.02
N LEU A 308 13.93 3.20 0.76
CA LEU A 308 12.79 2.63 0.07
C LEU A 308 12.88 1.10 0.06
N GLN A 309 11.82 0.44 0.48
CA GLN A 309 11.63 -1.01 0.52
C GLN A 309 10.32 -1.37 -0.17
N ASP A 310 10.31 -2.51 -0.86
CA ASP A 310 9.08 -3.06 -1.45
C ASP A 310 9.20 -4.56 -1.63
N HIS A 311 8.08 -5.28 -1.65
CA HIS A 311 8.03 -6.70 -1.93
C HIS A 311 8.05 -6.95 -3.45
N LEU A 312 9.04 -7.70 -3.93
CA LEU A 312 9.09 -8.20 -5.31
C LEU A 312 8.28 -9.48 -5.42
N GLN A 313 7.31 -9.50 -6.32
CA GLN A 313 6.47 -10.67 -6.60
C GLN A 313 6.94 -11.39 -7.86
N ILE A 314 7.05 -12.71 -7.77
CA ILE A 314 7.28 -13.60 -8.90
C ILE A 314 6.01 -14.41 -9.16
N ARG A 315 5.54 -14.41 -10.41
CA ARG A 315 4.31 -15.08 -10.84
C ARG A 315 4.64 -16.33 -11.62
N LEU A 316 4.19 -17.47 -11.13
CA LEU A 316 4.19 -18.73 -11.87
C LEU A 316 2.79 -18.99 -12.41
N ILE A 317 2.71 -19.36 -13.69
CA ILE A 317 1.45 -19.58 -14.40
C ILE A 317 1.35 -21.04 -14.75
N PHE A 318 0.20 -21.62 -14.43
CA PHE A 318 -0.11 -23.02 -14.68
C PHE A 318 -1.37 -23.17 -15.52
N GLU A 319 -1.34 -24.09 -16.48
CA GLU A 319 -2.53 -24.59 -17.15
C GLU A 319 -3.19 -25.68 -16.29
N SER A 320 -4.49 -25.61 -16.12
CA SER A 320 -5.27 -26.51 -15.29
C SER A 320 -5.95 -27.59 -16.13
N THR A 321 -6.09 -28.79 -15.56
CA THR A 321 -6.93 -29.87 -16.09
C THR A 321 -8.42 -29.63 -15.84
N ARG A 322 -8.76 -28.67 -14.95
CA ARG A 322 -10.13 -28.35 -14.54
C ARG A 322 -10.47 -26.92 -14.93
N PRO A 323 -11.75 -26.61 -15.15
CA PRO A 323 -12.20 -25.23 -15.39
C PRO A 323 -11.77 -24.30 -14.25
N THR A 324 -11.39 -23.07 -14.60
CA THR A 324 -10.97 -22.01 -13.68
C THR A 324 -11.81 -20.75 -13.90
N THR A 325 -11.53 -19.69 -13.16
CA THR A 325 -12.18 -18.39 -13.38
C THR A 325 -11.91 -17.83 -14.79
N ASN A 326 -10.83 -18.25 -15.48
CA ASN A 326 -10.59 -17.89 -16.87
C ASN A 326 -11.74 -18.29 -17.79
N ASP A 327 -12.27 -19.51 -17.61
CA ASP A 327 -13.33 -20.06 -18.45
C ASP A 327 -14.62 -19.23 -18.34
N GLN A 328 -14.92 -18.76 -17.12
CA GLN A 328 -16.06 -17.89 -16.86
C GLN A 328 -15.85 -16.49 -17.46
N LEU A 329 -14.64 -15.93 -17.33
CA LEU A 329 -14.32 -14.59 -17.81
C LEU A 329 -14.15 -14.52 -19.33
N ASN A 330 -13.77 -15.62 -20.00
CA ASN A 330 -13.65 -15.70 -21.45
C ASN A 330 -15.01 -15.97 -22.15
N SER A 331 -16.04 -16.37 -21.39
CA SER A 331 -17.38 -16.65 -21.90
C SER A 331 -18.36 -15.52 -21.57
N TRP A 332 -19.13 -15.03 -22.55
CA TRP A 332 -20.15 -14.03 -22.28
C TRP A 332 -21.25 -14.55 -21.34
N VAL A 333 -21.61 -15.84 -21.47
CA VAL A 333 -22.58 -16.52 -20.58
C VAL A 333 -22.01 -16.56 -19.14
N GLY A 334 -20.72 -16.90 -19.02
CA GLY A 334 -20.02 -16.89 -17.74
C GLY A 334 -20.00 -15.49 -17.10
N GLN A 335 -19.67 -14.44 -17.88
CA GLN A 335 -19.69 -13.06 -17.40
C GLN A 335 -21.07 -12.62 -16.91
N VAL A 336 -22.14 -12.95 -17.65
CA VAL A 336 -23.52 -12.69 -17.22
C VAL A 336 -23.84 -13.49 -15.95
N GLY A 337 -23.48 -14.77 -15.90
CA GLY A 337 -23.70 -15.64 -14.74
C GLY A 337 -23.07 -15.09 -13.46
N ILE A 338 -21.78 -14.73 -13.49
CA ILE A 338 -21.10 -14.13 -12.32
C ILE A 338 -21.67 -12.75 -11.95
N GLY A 339 -22.13 -11.97 -12.94
CA GLY A 339 -22.83 -10.70 -12.72
C GLY A 339 -24.14 -10.88 -11.97
N LEU A 340 -24.98 -11.83 -12.39
CA LEU A 340 -26.24 -12.16 -11.73
C LEU A 340 -26.01 -12.75 -10.33
N GLN A 341 -25.04 -13.65 -10.18
CA GLN A 341 -24.66 -14.22 -8.88
C GLN A 341 -24.31 -13.11 -7.88
N TRP A 342 -23.50 -12.14 -8.29
CA TRP A 342 -23.16 -11.01 -7.43
C TRP A 342 -24.37 -10.12 -7.16
N LEU A 343 -25.20 -9.84 -8.17
CA LEU A 343 -26.34 -8.93 -8.03
C LEU A 343 -27.36 -9.46 -7.01
N PHE A 344 -27.67 -10.76 -7.07
CA PHE A 344 -28.72 -11.37 -6.24
C PHE A 344 -28.20 -12.00 -4.95
N ALA A 345 -26.99 -12.60 -4.97
CA ALA A 345 -26.44 -13.33 -3.83
C ALA A 345 -25.24 -12.64 -3.16
N ARG A 346 -24.68 -11.57 -3.76
CA ARG A 346 -23.46 -10.91 -3.27
C ARG A 346 -22.28 -11.86 -3.06
N SER A 347 -22.20 -12.90 -3.85
CA SER A 347 -21.22 -13.98 -3.80
C SER A 347 -20.54 -14.22 -5.17
N GLY A 348 -19.64 -15.18 -5.22
CA GLY A 348 -18.91 -15.57 -6.42
C GLY A 348 -17.73 -14.66 -6.76
N PRO A 349 -17.16 -14.77 -7.99
CA PRO A 349 -15.90 -14.11 -8.37
C PRO A 349 -15.89 -12.59 -8.25
N LEU A 350 -17.05 -11.92 -8.35
CA LEU A 350 -17.13 -10.47 -8.19
C LEU A 350 -17.09 -10.02 -6.72
N ALA A 351 -17.44 -10.91 -5.79
CA ALA A 351 -17.52 -10.61 -4.36
C ALA A 351 -16.20 -10.83 -3.62
N VAL A 352 -15.19 -11.41 -4.26
CA VAL A 352 -13.90 -11.75 -3.66
C VAL A 352 -12.74 -11.14 -4.44
N GLY A 353 -11.57 -11.10 -3.80
CA GLY A 353 -10.31 -10.76 -4.47
C GLY A 353 -9.87 -11.89 -5.41
N ILE A 354 -8.96 -11.56 -6.33
CA ILE A 354 -8.40 -12.56 -7.26
C ILE A 354 -7.58 -13.60 -6.50
N ASN A 355 -6.79 -13.16 -5.52
CA ASN A 355 -5.98 -14.02 -4.67
C ASN A 355 -6.81 -14.47 -3.47
N GLN A 356 -7.14 -15.76 -3.42
CA GLN A 356 -7.99 -16.32 -2.38
C GLN A 356 -7.20 -17.17 -1.38
N GLY A 357 -6.25 -17.97 -1.88
CA GLY A 357 -5.35 -18.77 -1.05
C GLY A 357 -4.04 -18.05 -0.77
N GLY A 358 -3.46 -18.35 0.36
CA GLY A 358 -2.16 -17.86 0.79
C GLY A 358 -1.36 -18.90 1.54
N CYS A 359 -0.07 -18.61 1.67
CA CYS A 359 0.82 -19.37 2.51
C CYS A 359 1.95 -18.47 2.98
N PHE A 360 2.36 -18.65 4.23
CA PHE A 360 3.57 -18.07 4.78
C PHE A 360 4.47 -19.22 5.22
N LEU A 361 5.70 -19.22 4.72
CA LEU A 361 6.64 -20.30 5.00
C LEU A 361 8.09 -19.80 5.13
N ARG A 362 8.93 -20.60 5.75
CA ARG A 362 10.38 -20.41 5.78
C ARG A 362 11.00 -21.15 4.61
N ALA A 363 11.31 -20.42 3.53
CA ALA A 363 11.97 -21.00 2.35
C ALA A 363 13.50 -21.12 2.55
N LEU A 364 14.06 -20.33 3.45
CA LEU A 364 15.48 -20.37 3.87
C LEU A 364 15.55 -20.61 5.39
N PRO A 365 15.23 -21.84 5.89
CA PRO A 365 15.10 -22.12 7.32
C PRO A 365 16.39 -21.95 8.12
N ASP A 366 17.55 -22.05 7.48
CA ASP A 366 18.86 -21.83 8.12
C ASP A 366 19.17 -20.33 8.31
N GLU A 367 18.44 -19.43 7.63
CA GLU A 367 18.67 -18.00 7.66
C GLU A 367 17.52 -17.21 8.31
N SER A 368 16.34 -17.82 8.43
CA SER A 368 15.17 -17.18 9.04
C SER A 368 14.47 -18.08 10.05
N THR A 369 14.20 -17.52 11.23
CA THR A 369 13.42 -18.20 12.30
C THR A 369 11.92 -18.01 12.12
N THR A 370 11.49 -17.15 11.22
CA THR A 370 10.08 -16.83 10.93
C THR A 370 9.84 -16.90 9.43
N PRO A 371 8.58 -17.00 8.95
CA PRO A 371 8.27 -17.00 7.54
C PRO A 371 8.95 -15.86 6.78
N ASP A 372 9.60 -16.20 5.67
CA ASP A 372 10.36 -15.29 4.81
C ASP A 372 9.74 -15.15 3.41
N ILE A 373 8.79 -16.02 3.05
CA ILE A 373 8.05 -16.00 1.79
C ILE A 373 6.55 -15.99 2.05
N GLN A 374 5.82 -15.13 1.30
CA GLN A 374 4.36 -15.12 1.20
C GLN A 374 3.92 -15.60 -0.17
N PHE A 375 2.88 -16.43 -0.21
CA PHE A 375 2.20 -16.87 -1.44
C PHE A 375 0.88 -16.13 -1.66
N HIS A 376 0.56 -15.92 -2.92
CA HIS A 376 -0.75 -15.46 -3.37
C HIS A 376 -1.25 -16.42 -4.46
N VAL A 377 -2.34 -17.13 -4.19
CA VAL A 377 -2.91 -18.11 -5.10
C VAL A 377 -4.18 -17.55 -5.72
N ALA A 378 -4.14 -17.35 -7.03
CA ALA A 378 -5.24 -16.82 -7.81
C ALA A 378 -5.90 -17.92 -8.65
N THR A 379 -7.22 -17.96 -8.63
CA THR A 379 -8.03 -18.94 -9.40
C THR A 379 -8.16 -18.58 -10.88
N LEU A 380 -7.34 -17.65 -11.36
CA LEU A 380 -7.22 -17.24 -12.75
C LEU A 380 -5.77 -17.03 -13.14
N SER A 381 -5.50 -16.96 -14.43
CA SER A 381 -4.18 -16.63 -14.95
C SER A 381 -4.20 -15.50 -15.97
N ALA A 382 -3.24 -14.60 -15.85
CA ALA A 382 -2.95 -13.51 -16.79
C ALA A 382 -1.46 -13.16 -16.69
N ASP A 383 -0.88 -12.58 -17.75
CA ASP A 383 0.54 -12.15 -17.71
C ASP A 383 0.79 -11.05 -16.67
N MET A 384 -0.19 -10.18 -16.47
CA MET A 384 -0.12 -9.07 -15.52
C MET A 384 -1.40 -9.01 -14.67
N ALA A 385 -1.29 -8.47 -13.47
CA ALA A 385 -2.46 -8.19 -12.64
C ALA A 385 -3.43 -7.24 -13.37
N GLY A 386 -4.71 -7.62 -13.47
CA GLY A 386 -5.73 -6.85 -14.19
C GLY A 386 -5.60 -6.87 -15.72
N GLY A 387 -4.66 -7.65 -16.28
CA GLY A 387 -4.55 -7.91 -17.70
C GLY A 387 -5.64 -8.85 -18.23
N LYS A 388 -5.63 -9.07 -19.54
CA LYS A 388 -6.50 -10.06 -20.17
C LYS A 388 -6.15 -11.46 -19.67
N VAL A 389 -7.15 -12.23 -19.22
CA VAL A 389 -6.94 -13.61 -18.80
C VAL A 389 -6.56 -14.49 -20.00
N HIS A 390 -5.77 -15.53 -19.75
CA HIS A 390 -5.38 -16.48 -20.77
C HIS A 390 -6.59 -17.22 -21.36
N PRO A 391 -6.53 -17.65 -22.63
CA PRO A 391 -7.64 -18.36 -23.28
C PRO A 391 -7.85 -19.79 -22.80
N PHE A 392 -6.92 -20.31 -22.00
CA PHE A 392 -6.98 -21.65 -21.41
C PHE A 392 -7.40 -21.58 -19.94
N SER A 393 -7.91 -22.70 -19.41
CA SER A 393 -8.14 -22.88 -17.97
C SER A 393 -6.81 -22.78 -17.25
N GLY A 394 -6.61 -21.73 -16.46
CA GLY A 394 -5.32 -21.46 -15.84
C GLY A 394 -5.45 -20.81 -14.48
N PHE A 395 -4.40 -20.96 -13.67
CA PHE A 395 -4.27 -20.33 -12.38
C PHE A 395 -2.86 -19.75 -12.19
N THR A 396 -2.72 -18.89 -11.20
CA THR A 396 -1.43 -18.26 -10.87
C THR A 396 -1.07 -18.52 -9.42
N MET A 397 0.15 -18.95 -9.18
CA MET A 397 0.77 -18.95 -7.86
C MET A 397 1.90 -17.91 -7.87
N SER A 398 1.84 -16.97 -6.96
CA SER A 398 2.85 -15.92 -6.87
C SER A 398 3.51 -15.95 -5.50
N THR A 399 4.81 -15.70 -5.49
CA THR A 399 5.59 -15.60 -4.25
C THR A 399 6.23 -14.24 -4.13
N CYS A 400 6.41 -13.76 -2.90
CA CYS A 400 7.25 -12.61 -2.60
C CYS A 400 8.05 -12.83 -1.32
N GLN A 401 9.31 -12.35 -1.33
CA GLN A 401 10.13 -12.30 -0.14
C GLN A 401 9.57 -11.25 0.81
N LEU A 402 9.47 -11.57 2.11
CA LEU A 402 8.85 -10.73 3.13
C LEU A 402 9.80 -9.70 3.74
N ARG A 403 11.10 -10.00 3.78
CA ARG A 403 12.12 -9.13 4.40
C ARG A 403 13.27 -8.83 3.45
N PRO A 404 13.02 -8.02 2.38
CA PRO A 404 14.09 -7.68 1.45
C PRO A 404 15.18 -6.85 2.14
N GLU A 405 16.43 -7.15 1.81
CA GLU A 405 17.60 -6.35 2.21
C GLU A 405 17.89 -5.21 1.23
N SER A 406 17.45 -5.34 0.00
CA SER A 406 17.58 -4.28 -1.01
C SER A 406 16.96 -2.98 -0.53
N ARG A 407 17.68 -1.87 -0.74
CA ARG A 407 17.23 -0.52 -0.39
C ARG A 407 17.32 0.37 -1.60
N GLY A 408 16.31 1.18 -1.76
CA GLY A 408 16.16 2.14 -2.83
C GLY A 408 15.91 3.55 -2.33
N HIS A 409 15.46 4.40 -3.25
CA HIS A 409 15.19 5.80 -2.95
C HIS A 409 14.07 6.39 -3.78
N VAL A 410 13.52 7.54 -3.30
CA VAL A 410 12.58 8.41 -3.99
C VAL A 410 13.15 9.82 -3.99
N ARG A 411 13.35 10.42 -5.16
CA ARG A 411 13.95 11.75 -5.31
C ARG A 411 13.16 12.60 -6.30
N ILE A 412 13.02 13.89 -6.02
CA ILE A 412 12.46 14.83 -6.98
C ILE A 412 13.31 14.89 -8.25
N ARG A 413 12.69 15.20 -9.39
CA ARG A 413 13.36 15.40 -10.69
C ARG A 413 13.49 16.88 -11.05
N SER A 414 12.61 17.69 -10.49
CA SER A 414 12.58 19.14 -10.67
C SER A 414 11.79 19.80 -9.53
N THR A 415 11.55 21.10 -9.64
CA THR A 415 10.70 21.86 -8.72
C THR A 415 9.21 21.79 -9.07
N ASP A 416 8.83 21.14 -10.18
CA ASP A 416 7.43 20.94 -10.55
C ASP A 416 6.79 19.85 -9.69
N PRO A 417 5.83 20.18 -8.81
CA PRO A 417 5.18 19.20 -7.95
C PRO A 417 4.35 18.16 -8.71
N PHE A 418 3.99 18.43 -9.98
CA PHE A 418 3.23 17.52 -10.82
C PHE A 418 4.11 16.48 -11.52
N GLU A 419 5.42 16.70 -11.58
CA GLU A 419 6.34 15.73 -12.14
C GLU A 419 6.51 14.54 -11.18
N PRO A 420 6.28 13.27 -11.64
CA PRO A 420 6.51 12.10 -10.81
C PRO A 420 7.95 12.02 -10.32
N PRO A 421 8.21 11.66 -9.06
CA PRO A 421 9.56 11.52 -8.56
C PRO A 421 10.31 10.37 -9.23
N ALA A 422 11.63 10.41 -9.24
CA ALA A 422 12.48 9.29 -9.57
C ALA A 422 12.40 8.25 -8.45
N MET A 423 12.07 7.02 -8.79
CA MET A 423 11.89 5.90 -7.85
C MET A 423 12.78 4.74 -8.29
N VAL A 424 13.69 4.33 -7.42
CA VAL A 424 14.53 3.15 -7.58
C VAL A 424 14.28 2.24 -6.39
N ALA A 425 13.73 1.05 -6.62
CA ALA A 425 13.52 0.07 -5.55
C ALA A 425 14.79 -0.75 -5.29
N ASN A 426 15.65 -0.85 -6.31
CA ASN A 426 16.90 -1.62 -6.27
C ASN A 426 16.66 -3.11 -5.99
N TYR A 427 15.61 -3.68 -6.58
CA TYR A 427 15.24 -5.09 -6.41
C TYR A 427 16.38 -6.04 -6.72
N LEU A 428 16.47 -7.16 -5.98
CA LEU A 428 17.44 -8.24 -6.16
C LEU A 428 18.93 -7.77 -6.09
N ALA A 429 19.19 -6.65 -5.42
CA ALA A 429 20.54 -6.13 -5.27
C ALA A 429 21.42 -7.02 -4.37
N THR A 430 20.83 -7.64 -3.33
CA THR A 430 21.55 -8.49 -2.38
C THR A 430 21.47 -9.96 -2.74
N ASP A 431 22.40 -10.74 -2.22
CA ASP A 431 22.42 -12.19 -2.42
C ASP A 431 21.24 -12.87 -1.72
N LEU A 432 20.91 -12.43 -0.52
CA LEU A 432 19.75 -12.95 0.23
C LEU A 432 18.47 -12.79 -0.59
N ASP A 433 18.24 -11.62 -1.18
CA ASP A 433 17.03 -11.35 -1.97
C ASP A 433 16.93 -12.28 -3.18
N ARG A 434 18.06 -12.54 -3.84
CA ARG A 434 18.12 -13.47 -4.98
C ARG A 434 17.82 -14.92 -4.57
N ARG A 435 18.48 -15.38 -3.50
CA ARG A 435 18.29 -16.76 -3.00
C ARG A 435 16.86 -16.99 -2.48
N ALA A 436 16.32 -16.07 -1.70
CA ALA A 436 14.95 -16.16 -1.18
C ALA A 436 13.92 -16.16 -2.31
N THR A 437 14.11 -15.32 -3.33
CA THR A 437 13.22 -15.26 -4.51
C THR A 437 13.23 -16.59 -5.27
N VAL A 438 14.41 -17.18 -5.53
CA VAL A 438 14.55 -18.49 -6.19
C VAL A 438 13.96 -19.61 -5.30
N ALA A 439 14.17 -19.57 -3.98
CA ALA A 439 13.60 -20.55 -3.04
C ALA A 439 12.05 -20.52 -3.07
N GLY A 440 11.44 -19.34 -3.19
CA GLY A 440 9.99 -19.19 -3.37
C GLY A 440 9.46 -19.87 -4.64
N VAL A 441 10.20 -19.77 -5.77
CA VAL A 441 9.86 -20.49 -7.00
C VAL A 441 9.95 -22.00 -6.82
N LYS A 442 11.03 -22.48 -6.17
CA LYS A 442 11.21 -23.93 -5.87
C LYS A 442 10.10 -24.46 -4.95
N ALA A 443 9.73 -23.71 -3.92
CA ALA A 443 8.63 -24.08 -3.01
C ALA A 443 7.30 -24.18 -3.77
N THR A 444 7.03 -23.28 -4.71
CA THR A 444 5.83 -23.34 -5.59
C THR A 444 5.81 -24.65 -6.38
N ARG A 445 6.93 -25.04 -6.97
CA ARG A 445 7.03 -26.29 -7.74
C ARG A 445 6.87 -27.52 -6.87
N ALA A 446 7.42 -27.50 -5.65
CA ALA A 446 7.26 -28.60 -4.69
C ALA A 446 5.78 -28.81 -4.34
N ILE A 447 5.04 -27.73 -4.04
CA ILE A 447 3.59 -27.79 -3.78
C ILE A 447 2.84 -28.32 -5.01
N CYS A 448 3.13 -27.82 -6.21
CA CYS A 448 2.49 -28.27 -7.45
C CYS A 448 2.77 -29.74 -7.81
N ALA A 449 3.89 -30.29 -7.34
CA ALA A 449 4.25 -31.71 -7.52
C ALA A 449 3.61 -32.65 -6.50
N SER A 450 2.92 -32.15 -5.47
CA SER A 450 2.21 -32.94 -4.45
C SER A 450 1.11 -33.81 -5.05
N SER A 451 0.66 -34.83 -4.29
CA SER A 451 -0.42 -35.71 -4.75
C SER A 451 -1.77 -34.98 -4.89
N ALA A 452 -2.01 -33.96 -4.07
CA ALA A 452 -3.22 -33.14 -4.12
C ALA A 452 -3.25 -32.22 -5.35
N MET A 453 -2.12 -31.62 -5.73
CA MET A 453 -2.05 -30.66 -6.85
C MET A 453 -1.85 -31.31 -8.22
N ARG A 454 -1.16 -32.45 -8.28
CA ARG A 454 -0.86 -33.17 -9.54
C ARG A 454 -2.07 -33.44 -10.44
N PRO A 455 -3.27 -33.80 -9.93
CA PRO A 455 -4.45 -33.96 -10.78
C PRO A 455 -5.00 -32.67 -11.38
N ILE A 456 -4.61 -31.50 -10.84
CA ILE A 456 -5.08 -30.19 -11.27
C ILE A 456 -4.09 -29.53 -12.22
N VAL A 457 -2.80 -29.71 -11.98
CA VAL A 457 -1.73 -29.13 -12.81
C VAL A 457 -1.60 -29.90 -14.10
N LYS A 458 -1.95 -29.28 -15.23
CA LYS A 458 -1.70 -29.87 -16.55
C LYS A 458 -0.27 -29.65 -16.99
N ARG A 459 0.21 -28.42 -16.84
CA ARG A 459 1.62 -28.05 -17.10
C ARG A 459 1.94 -26.69 -16.48
N GLU A 460 3.20 -26.46 -16.19
CA GLU A 460 3.75 -25.14 -15.89
C GLU A 460 3.94 -24.38 -17.20
N VAL A 461 3.35 -23.18 -17.31
CA VAL A 461 3.44 -22.30 -18.49
C VAL A 461 4.57 -21.30 -18.34
N LYS A 462 4.73 -20.73 -17.13
CA LYS A 462 5.81 -19.80 -16.76
C LYS A 462 6.34 -20.16 -15.37
N PRO A 463 7.67 -20.25 -15.22
CA PRO A 463 8.74 -20.13 -16.21
C PRO A 463 8.74 -21.22 -17.27
N GLY A 464 8.11 -22.35 -17.04
CA GLY A 464 8.14 -23.55 -17.88
C GLY A 464 9.18 -24.57 -17.37
N PRO A 465 9.06 -25.83 -17.81
CA PRO A 465 9.82 -26.96 -17.26
C PRO A 465 11.33 -26.90 -17.60
N ASP A 466 11.74 -26.05 -18.53
CA ASP A 466 13.14 -25.95 -18.99
C ASP A 466 14.01 -25.13 -18.04
N ALA A 467 13.45 -24.16 -17.32
CA ALA A 467 14.16 -23.40 -16.30
C ALA A 467 14.32 -24.24 -15.02
N ARG A 468 15.51 -24.84 -14.80
CA ARG A 468 15.77 -25.81 -13.72
C ARG A 468 16.81 -25.36 -12.72
N SER A 469 17.91 -24.77 -13.20
CA SER A 469 19.00 -24.28 -12.35
C SER A 469 18.61 -22.98 -11.65
N ASP A 470 19.28 -22.67 -10.55
CA ASP A 470 19.07 -21.43 -9.81
C ASP A 470 19.31 -20.20 -10.67
N ASP A 471 20.30 -20.24 -11.57
CA ASP A 471 20.61 -19.16 -12.50
C ASP A 471 19.49 -18.95 -13.53
N GLU A 472 18.91 -20.04 -14.08
CA GLU A 472 17.76 -19.95 -15.00
C GLU A 472 16.52 -19.43 -14.30
N LEU A 473 16.27 -19.87 -13.06
CA LEU A 473 15.15 -19.36 -12.25
C LEU A 473 15.35 -17.89 -11.88
N LEU A 474 16.57 -17.49 -11.52
CA LEU A 474 16.89 -16.09 -11.24
C LEU A 474 16.76 -15.22 -12.49
N ALA A 475 17.20 -15.70 -13.67
CA ALA A 475 16.99 -15.01 -14.93
C ALA A 475 15.51 -14.79 -15.23
N PHE A 476 14.68 -15.82 -15.02
CA PHE A 476 13.22 -15.68 -15.10
C PHE A 476 12.68 -14.63 -14.10
N CYS A 477 13.14 -14.63 -12.84
CA CYS A 477 12.72 -13.67 -11.82
C CYS A 477 13.09 -12.23 -12.23
N ARG A 478 14.27 -12.00 -12.78
CA ARG A 478 14.70 -10.69 -13.28
C ARG A 478 13.82 -10.18 -14.43
N GLU A 479 13.44 -11.08 -15.34
CA GLU A 479 12.63 -10.73 -16.51
C GLU A 479 11.15 -10.53 -16.18
N ASN A 480 10.60 -11.30 -15.22
CA ASN A 480 9.15 -11.36 -14.97
C ASN A 480 8.71 -10.80 -13.60
N GLY A 481 9.67 -10.51 -12.70
CA GLY A 481 9.37 -9.95 -11.39
C GLY A 481 8.69 -8.58 -11.50
N ALA A 482 7.75 -8.33 -10.58
CA ALA A 482 7.02 -7.08 -10.48
C ALA A 482 6.78 -6.74 -9.00
N THR A 483 6.46 -5.48 -8.71
CA THR A 483 6.01 -5.07 -7.37
C THR A 483 4.72 -5.78 -6.98
N ILE A 484 4.52 -6.02 -5.67
CA ILE A 484 3.20 -6.31 -5.11
C ILE A 484 2.60 -5.07 -4.40
N PHE A 485 3.16 -3.90 -4.69
CA PHE A 485 2.60 -2.58 -4.36
C PHE A 485 2.71 -2.18 -2.88
N HIS A 486 3.81 -2.55 -2.21
CA HIS A 486 4.06 -2.29 -0.79
C HIS A 486 5.22 -1.30 -0.50
N PRO A 487 5.44 -0.21 -1.30
CA PRO A 487 6.54 0.71 -1.03
C PRO A 487 6.43 1.31 0.37
N SER A 488 7.55 1.33 1.09
CA SER A 488 7.64 1.73 2.49
C SER A 488 9.01 2.30 2.84
N GLY A 489 9.13 2.97 3.98
CA GLY A 489 10.41 3.28 4.61
C GLY A 489 11.07 4.60 4.24
N THR A 490 10.51 5.38 3.32
CA THR A 490 11.13 6.58 2.72
C THR A 490 11.15 7.83 3.61
N CYS A 491 10.55 7.76 4.79
CA CYS A 491 10.61 8.76 5.86
C CYS A 491 10.69 8.03 7.20
N LYS A 492 11.61 7.05 7.32
CA LYS A 492 11.62 6.12 8.45
C LYS A 492 11.68 6.80 9.81
N MET A 493 10.95 6.25 10.79
CA MET A 493 11.16 6.59 12.19
C MET A 493 12.44 5.93 12.72
N GLY A 494 13.07 6.56 13.72
CA GLY A 494 14.28 6.04 14.33
C GLY A 494 14.72 6.87 15.52
N VAL A 495 15.82 6.46 16.17
CA VAL A 495 16.41 7.13 17.32
C VAL A 495 17.14 8.42 16.94
N ALA A 496 17.44 9.25 17.93
CA ALA A 496 18.02 10.59 17.69
C ALA A 496 19.44 10.56 17.11
N ASP A 497 20.19 9.52 17.38
CA ASP A 497 21.55 9.29 16.89
C ASP A 497 21.64 8.56 15.55
N ASP A 498 20.49 8.13 14.98
CA ASP A 498 20.42 7.67 13.58
C ASP A 498 20.32 8.89 12.64
N PRO A 499 21.39 9.23 11.89
CA PRO A 499 21.41 10.41 11.01
C PRO A 499 20.45 10.29 9.83
N THR A 500 19.92 9.09 9.57
CA THR A 500 18.97 8.82 8.50
C THR A 500 17.52 8.71 9.00
N ALA A 501 17.28 8.85 10.32
CA ALA A 501 15.93 8.90 10.87
C ALA A 501 15.27 10.24 10.54
N VAL A 502 14.17 10.18 9.78
CA VAL A 502 13.36 11.35 9.42
C VAL A 502 12.38 11.70 10.55
N LEU A 503 11.84 10.67 11.20
CA LEU A 503 10.82 10.82 12.23
C LEU A 503 11.31 10.33 13.59
N ASP A 504 10.72 10.89 14.64
CA ASP A 504 10.81 10.31 15.98
C ASP A 504 9.75 9.19 16.15
N GLU A 505 9.77 8.55 17.32
CA GLU A 505 8.83 7.48 17.68
C GLU A 505 7.36 7.94 17.80
N ARG A 506 7.12 9.27 17.80
CA ARG A 506 5.79 9.86 17.74
C ARG A 506 5.40 10.33 16.34
N LEU A 507 6.15 9.91 15.32
CA LEU A 507 5.96 10.25 13.91
C LEU A 507 6.11 11.75 13.58
N ARG A 508 6.74 12.53 14.46
CA ARG A 508 7.05 13.95 14.21
C ARG A 508 8.32 14.06 13.37
N VAL A 509 8.33 14.97 12.41
CA VAL A 509 9.53 15.24 11.60
C VAL A 509 10.59 15.87 12.47
N ARG A 510 11.76 15.24 12.57
CA ARG A 510 12.88 15.72 13.37
C ARG A 510 13.36 17.08 12.86
N GLY A 511 13.62 18.01 13.78
CA GLY A 511 14.10 19.35 13.46
C GLY A 511 13.10 20.30 12.79
N VAL A 512 11.84 19.87 12.64
CA VAL A 512 10.74 20.65 12.07
C VAL A 512 9.53 20.57 12.99
N GLU A 513 8.94 21.70 13.32
CA GLU A 513 7.76 21.76 14.18
C GLU A 513 6.46 21.73 13.37
N GLY A 514 5.36 21.29 14.00
CA GLY A 514 4.02 21.34 13.40
C GLY A 514 3.79 20.33 12.26
N LEU A 515 4.63 19.29 12.14
CA LEU A 515 4.60 18.34 11.04
C LEU A 515 4.78 16.89 11.52
N ARG A 516 3.89 16.00 11.05
CA ARG A 516 4.06 14.54 11.15
C ARG A 516 3.93 13.88 9.78
N VAL A 517 4.53 12.70 9.64
CA VAL A 517 4.30 11.80 8.51
C VAL A 517 3.68 10.51 9.04
N VAL A 518 2.49 10.20 8.55
CA VAL A 518 1.67 9.08 9.04
C VAL A 518 1.21 8.24 7.86
N ASP A 519 2.09 7.42 7.35
CA ASP A 519 1.83 6.43 6.30
C ASP A 519 2.98 5.40 6.24
N CYS A 520 2.99 4.51 5.24
CA CYS A 520 4.01 3.49 5.12
C CYS A 520 5.45 4.03 4.96
N SER A 521 5.64 5.31 4.63
CA SER A 521 6.99 5.91 4.58
C SER A 521 7.67 5.91 5.95
N ALA A 522 6.88 5.96 7.03
CA ALA A 522 7.39 6.01 8.41
C ALA A 522 7.96 4.67 8.92
N MET A 523 7.66 3.55 8.26
CA MET A 523 8.14 2.22 8.66
C MET A 523 9.67 2.15 8.61
N PRO A 524 10.38 1.76 9.69
CA PRO A 524 11.84 1.58 9.65
C PRO A 524 12.23 0.38 8.77
N THR A 525 11.46 -0.70 8.90
CA THR A 525 11.55 -1.89 8.06
C THR A 525 10.15 -2.27 7.57
N LEU A 526 10.08 -2.83 6.35
CA LEU A 526 8.84 -3.33 5.77
C LEU A 526 8.30 -4.49 6.61
N VAL A 527 6.99 -4.53 6.84
CA VAL A 527 6.31 -5.62 7.58
C VAL A 527 6.16 -6.86 6.70
N SER A 528 6.08 -8.02 7.32
CA SER A 528 5.99 -9.33 6.66
C SER A 528 4.57 -9.60 6.16
N GLY A 529 4.17 -8.90 5.09
CA GLY A 529 2.87 -9.04 4.44
C GLY A 529 2.32 -7.76 3.83
N ASN A 530 1.02 -7.71 3.63
CA ASN A 530 0.34 -6.57 3.00
C ASN A 530 0.31 -5.34 3.93
N THR A 531 0.55 -4.16 3.39
CA THR A 531 0.82 -2.94 4.17
C THR A 531 -0.42 -2.11 4.52
N ASN A 532 -1.63 -2.48 4.06
CA ASN A 532 -2.82 -1.66 4.30
C ASN A 532 -3.26 -1.66 5.77
N ALA A 533 -3.35 -2.83 6.42
CA ALA A 533 -3.72 -2.90 7.84
C ALA A 533 -2.67 -2.22 8.74
N PRO A 534 -1.34 -2.40 8.55
CA PRO A 534 -0.32 -1.62 9.24
C PRO A 534 -0.45 -0.11 9.08
N ALA A 535 -0.72 0.39 7.87
CA ALA A 535 -0.94 1.82 7.64
C ALA A 535 -2.15 2.37 8.42
N VAL A 536 -3.23 1.59 8.49
CA VAL A 536 -4.42 1.93 9.30
C VAL A 536 -4.09 1.93 10.79
N MET A 537 -3.37 0.90 11.27
CA MET A 537 -2.92 0.81 12.67
C MET A 537 -2.04 2.00 13.07
N MET A 538 -1.06 2.35 12.23
CA MET A 538 -0.19 3.50 12.48
C MET A 538 -0.98 4.80 12.60
N ALA A 539 -1.99 5.00 11.76
CA ALA A 539 -2.85 6.18 11.81
C ALA A 539 -3.76 6.19 13.05
N GLU A 540 -4.32 5.04 13.45
CA GLU A 540 -5.08 4.91 14.70
C GLU A 540 -4.22 5.27 15.92
N LYS A 541 -2.96 4.82 15.95
CA LYS A 541 -2.00 5.14 17.01
C LYS A 541 -1.59 6.61 16.97
N ALA A 542 -1.34 7.17 15.79
CA ALA A 542 -0.98 8.57 15.62
C ALA A 542 -2.08 9.52 16.14
N VAL A 543 -3.35 9.18 15.99
CA VAL A 543 -4.47 9.97 16.55
C VAL A 543 -4.34 10.12 18.07
N ASP A 544 -4.04 9.04 18.79
CA ASP A 544 -3.84 9.11 20.24
C ASP A 544 -2.62 9.95 20.60
N MET A 545 -1.50 9.79 19.87
CA MET A 545 -0.30 10.62 20.07
C MET A 545 -0.60 12.12 19.84
N ILE A 546 -1.37 12.46 18.81
CA ILE A 546 -1.77 13.86 18.50
C ILE A 546 -2.63 14.42 19.63
N ARG A 547 -3.63 13.68 20.08
CA ARG A 547 -4.52 14.06 21.19
C ARG A 547 -3.75 14.25 22.51
N GLU A 548 -2.81 13.37 22.81
CA GLU A 548 -1.93 13.48 23.99
C GLU A 548 -1.04 14.73 23.93
N ASP A 549 -0.39 14.97 22.79
CA ASP A 549 0.48 16.13 22.62
C ASP A 549 -0.28 17.46 22.68
N ALA A 550 -1.51 17.50 22.16
CA ALA A 550 -2.39 18.66 22.29
C ALA A 550 -2.74 18.96 23.77
N ARG A 551 -3.08 17.92 24.55
CA ARG A 551 -3.36 18.08 25.99
C ARG A 551 -2.16 18.55 26.80
N ARG A 552 -0.94 18.19 26.40
CA ARG A 552 0.30 18.64 27.09
C ARG A 552 0.65 20.10 26.78
N ARG A 553 0.15 20.65 25.68
CA ARG A 553 0.37 22.05 25.28
C ARG A 553 -0.69 23.02 25.84
N ALA A 554 -1.89 22.51 26.15
CA ALA A 554 -2.98 23.24 26.80
C ALA A 554 -2.74 23.34 28.32
#